data_cb528fadb8d34c475c1f472648b4180d
#
_entry.id   cb528fadb8d34c475c1f472648b4180d
#
_cell.length_a   1.000
_cell.length_b   1.000
_cell.length_c   1.000
_cell.angle_alpha   90.00
_cell.angle_beta   90.00
_cell.angle_gamma   90.00
#
_symmetry.space_group_name_H-M   'P 1'
#
loop_
_entity.id
_entity.type
_entity.pdbx_description
1 polymer ?
#
loop_
_entity_poly.entity_id
_entity_poly.type
_entity_poly.pdbx_seq_one_letter_code
_entity_poly.pdbx_strand_id
1 'polypeptide(L)'
;VYRYIARGARRLGRAIYSGGYGAVVCVHVIPAMMMTALKQAWSACPVFCFVATDYTCSPTVGACTPDICVIPHQELADEFVSCGIARDTLLPAGIPVRSAFRQRGDRAAARRALGLPETGRHIVLMSGSIGCGPMGDVAEDLDMRMADGDFATVLCGSNKQMRYALELRRLYRVDAMG
;
A
#
# COMPACT_ATOMS: atom_id res chain seq x y z
N VAL A 1 -15.07 17.16 -5.62
CA VAL A 1 -14.70 16.25 -4.55
C VAL A 1 -15.79 16.15 -3.49
N TYR A 2 -16.25 17.25 -2.83
CA TYR A 2 -17.27 17.24 -1.75
C TYR A 2 -18.59 16.55 -2.12
N ARG A 3 -19.12 16.74 -3.35
CA ARG A 3 -20.38 16.09 -3.78
C ARG A 3 -20.25 14.56 -3.85
N TYR A 4 -19.08 14.05 -4.24
CA TYR A 4 -18.81 12.60 -4.26
C TYR A 4 -18.70 12.04 -2.84
N ILE A 5 -18.00 12.74 -1.95
CA ILE A 5 -17.88 12.37 -0.55
C ILE A 5 -19.24 12.31 0.12
N ALA A 6 -20.11 13.34 -0.08
CA ALA A 6 -21.44 13.38 0.50
C ALA A 6 -22.38 12.26 -0.01
N ARG A 7 -22.27 11.89 -1.30
CA ARG A 7 -23.04 10.74 -1.85
C ARG A 7 -22.50 9.42 -1.32
N GLY A 8 -21.17 9.25 -1.28
CA GLY A 8 -20.51 8.07 -0.73
C GLY A 8 -20.80 7.89 0.74
N ALA A 9 -20.76 8.97 1.54
CA ALA A 9 -21.07 8.94 2.96
C ALA A 9 -22.49 8.41 3.22
N ARG A 10 -23.50 8.87 2.46
CA ARG A 10 -24.88 8.37 2.61
C ARG A 10 -25.02 6.87 2.29
N ARG A 11 -24.29 6.38 1.28
CA ARG A 11 -24.29 4.96 0.93
C ARG A 11 -23.57 4.12 1.99
N LEU A 12 -22.40 4.58 2.42
CA LEU A 12 -21.63 3.98 3.50
C LEU A 12 -22.45 3.94 4.79
N GLY A 13 -23.06 5.05 5.16
CA GLY A 13 -23.90 5.16 6.35
C GLY A 13 -25.07 4.16 6.36
N ARG A 14 -25.76 3.98 5.22
CA ARG A 14 -26.80 2.96 5.10
C ARG A 14 -26.26 1.54 5.32
N ALA A 15 -25.10 1.22 4.72
CA ALA A 15 -24.48 -0.08 4.88
C ALA A 15 -24.07 -0.33 6.34
N ILE A 16 -23.51 0.68 7.01
CA ILE A 16 -23.12 0.59 8.42
C ILE A 16 -24.35 0.36 9.30
N TYR A 17 -25.39 1.15 9.10
CA TYR A 17 -26.62 1.06 9.89
C TYR A 17 -27.33 -0.29 9.71
N SER A 18 -27.52 -0.72 8.44
CA SER A 18 -28.17 -2.00 8.15
C SER A 18 -27.35 -3.22 8.57
N GLY A 19 -26.02 -3.10 8.64
CA GLY A 19 -25.14 -4.17 9.07
C GLY A 19 -24.91 -4.25 10.58
N GLY A 20 -25.34 -3.23 11.36
CA GLY A 20 -25.17 -3.20 12.82
C GLY A 20 -23.71 -3.19 13.26
N TYR A 21 -22.82 -2.59 12.46
CA TYR A 21 -21.37 -2.58 12.76
C TYR A 21 -21.05 -1.65 13.94
N GLY A 22 -20.32 -2.17 14.94
CA GLY A 22 -19.85 -1.41 16.08
C GLY A 22 -18.53 -0.65 15.82
N ALA A 23 -17.79 -1.01 14.75
CA ALA A 23 -16.56 -0.34 14.35
C ALA A 23 -16.39 -0.34 12.83
N VAL A 24 -15.71 0.68 12.32
CA VAL A 24 -15.35 0.83 10.89
C VAL A 24 -13.87 1.14 10.77
N VAL A 25 -13.16 0.33 9.99
CA VAL A 25 -11.73 0.51 9.71
C VAL A 25 -11.57 1.04 8.30
N CYS A 26 -10.96 2.20 8.14
CA CYS A 26 -10.64 2.83 6.87
C CYS A 26 -9.15 2.74 6.59
N VAL A 27 -8.76 2.15 5.47
CA VAL A 27 -7.37 2.04 5.01
C VAL A 27 -7.04 2.99 3.86
N HIS A 28 -7.93 3.93 3.58
CA HIS A 28 -7.76 4.96 2.54
C HIS A 28 -8.49 6.24 2.96
N VAL A 29 -7.94 7.39 2.57
CA VAL A 29 -8.44 8.71 2.98
C VAL A 29 -9.89 9.00 2.56
N ILE A 30 -10.32 8.55 1.37
CA ILE A 30 -11.69 8.83 0.88
C ILE A 30 -12.77 8.25 1.82
N PRO A 31 -12.78 6.95 2.17
CA PRO A 31 -13.73 6.44 3.16
C PRO A 31 -13.52 7.06 4.55
N ALA A 32 -12.30 7.45 4.94
CA ALA A 32 -12.07 8.16 6.19
C ALA A 32 -12.75 9.54 6.23
N MET A 33 -12.72 10.29 5.13
CA MET A 33 -13.47 11.54 4.99
C MET A 33 -15.01 11.32 5.03
N MET A 34 -15.48 10.21 4.46
CA MET A 34 -16.90 9.84 4.55
C MET A 34 -17.32 9.53 5.99
N MET A 35 -16.47 8.79 6.73
CA MET A 35 -16.71 8.50 8.15
C MET A 35 -16.69 9.77 9.00
N THR A 36 -15.77 10.69 8.74
CA THR A 36 -15.73 12.00 9.41
C THR A 36 -17.04 12.76 9.21
N ALA A 37 -17.56 12.78 7.98
CA ALA A 37 -18.85 13.42 7.68
C ALA A 37 -20.03 12.72 8.39
N LEU A 38 -20.02 11.40 8.48
CA LEU A 38 -21.05 10.64 9.22
C LEU A 38 -20.96 10.89 10.71
N LYS A 39 -19.75 10.92 11.28
CA LYS A 39 -19.52 11.19 12.70
C LYS A 39 -20.04 12.57 13.12
N GLN A 40 -19.93 13.57 12.25
CA GLN A 40 -20.50 14.90 12.48
C GLN A 40 -22.03 14.94 12.41
N ALA A 41 -22.63 14.03 11.64
CA ALA A 41 -24.08 14.00 11.40
C ALA A 41 -24.86 13.04 12.34
N TRP A 42 -24.17 12.08 12.97
CA TRP A 42 -24.79 11.03 13.77
C TRP A 42 -24.48 11.19 15.26
N SER A 43 -25.50 11.09 16.09
CA SER A 43 -25.37 11.08 17.55
C SER A 43 -24.73 9.80 18.10
N ALA A 44 -24.89 8.68 17.37
CA ALA A 44 -24.29 7.38 17.70
C ALA A 44 -23.59 6.83 16.46
N CYS A 45 -22.30 7.13 16.30
CA CYS A 45 -21.46 6.62 15.23
C CYS A 45 -20.64 5.43 15.76
N PRO A 46 -20.43 4.37 14.97
CA PRO A 46 -19.50 3.30 15.35
C PRO A 46 -18.08 3.84 15.51
N VAL A 47 -17.24 3.12 16.26
CA VAL A 47 -15.84 3.46 16.42
C VAL A 47 -15.18 3.58 15.04
N PHE A 48 -14.57 4.73 14.77
CA PHE A 48 -13.89 5.00 13.51
C PHE A 48 -12.38 4.86 13.68
N CYS A 49 -11.80 3.84 13.07
CA CYS A 49 -10.37 3.62 13.00
C CYS A 49 -9.85 3.98 11.60
N PHE A 50 -8.84 4.85 11.52
CA PHE A 50 -8.09 5.09 10.29
C PHE A 50 -6.73 4.41 10.37
N VAL A 51 -6.33 3.70 9.33
CA VAL A 51 -5.01 3.07 9.21
C VAL A 51 -4.25 3.77 8.10
N ALA A 52 -3.24 4.54 8.45
CA ALA A 52 -2.33 5.16 7.50
C ALA A 52 -1.41 4.10 6.87
N THR A 53 -1.36 4.07 5.55
CA THR A 53 -0.57 3.11 4.76
C THR A 53 0.63 3.76 4.07
N ASP A 54 0.85 5.05 4.29
CA ASP A 54 1.97 5.83 3.77
C ASP A 54 2.84 6.35 4.92
N TYR A 55 4.15 6.45 4.70
CA TYR A 55 5.12 7.02 5.65
C TYR A 55 5.11 8.55 5.65
N THR A 56 3.95 9.15 5.42
CA THR A 56 3.71 10.59 5.48
C THR A 56 2.24 10.87 5.74
N CYS A 57 1.93 12.04 6.29
CA CYS A 57 0.56 12.49 6.49
C CYS A 57 0.17 13.52 5.42
N SER A 58 -0.79 13.17 4.57
CA SER A 58 -1.34 14.15 3.63
C SER A 58 -2.30 15.12 4.34
N PRO A 59 -2.43 16.38 3.86
CA PRO A 59 -3.39 17.35 4.41
C PRO A 59 -4.84 16.87 4.42
N THR A 60 -5.20 15.98 3.49
CA THR A 60 -6.52 15.35 3.45
C THR A 60 -6.76 14.35 4.58
N VAL A 61 -5.71 13.71 5.08
CA VAL A 61 -5.77 12.87 6.28
C VAL A 61 -6.00 13.74 7.51
N GLY A 62 -5.32 14.89 7.62
CA GLY A 62 -5.48 15.85 8.71
C GLY A 62 -6.90 16.43 8.83
N ALA A 63 -7.70 16.39 7.75
CA ALA A 63 -9.11 16.76 7.80
C ALA A 63 -10.04 15.66 8.36
N CYS A 64 -9.52 14.48 8.67
CA CYS A 64 -10.28 13.37 9.25
C CYS A 64 -10.27 13.42 10.79
N THR A 65 -11.33 12.90 11.41
CA THR A 65 -11.48 12.86 12.88
C THR A 65 -11.68 11.43 13.38
N PRO A 66 -10.69 10.53 13.19
CA PRO A 66 -10.79 9.16 13.68
C PRO A 66 -10.77 9.11 15.21
N ASP A 67 -11.37 8.07 15.78
CA ASP A 67 -11.24 7.75 17.20
C ASP A 67 -9.88 7.07 17.48
N ILE A 68 -9.38 6.32 16.48
CA ILE A 68 -8.06 5.68 16.50
C ILE A 68 -7.41 5.93 15.14
N CYS A 69 -6.18 6.46 15.15
CA CYS A 69 -5.35 6.65 13.97
C CYS A 69 -4.11 5.77 14.07
N VAL A 70 -4.11 4.64 13.38
CA VAL A 70 -2.94 3.76 13.29
C VAL A 70 -1.93 4.39 12.34
N ILE A 71 -0.70 4.60 12.81
CA ILE A 71 0.38 5.17 12.02
C ILE A 71 1.55 4.19 11.84
N PRO A 72 2.33 4.32 10.75
CA PRO A 72 3.40 3.37 10.44
C PRO A 72 4.50 3.28 11.48
N HIS A 73 4.88 4.41 12.09
CA HIS A 73 5.97 4.48 13.05
C HIS A 73 5.80 5.64 14.03
N GLN A 74 6.35 5.50 15.24
CA GLN A 74 6.28 6.52 16.28
C GLN A 74 6.90 7.88 15.86
N GLU A 75 7.95 7.86 15.05
CA GLU A 75 8.62 9.08 14.56
C GLU A 75 7.73 9.96 13.68
N LEU A 76 6.66 9.40 13.12
CA LEU A 76 5.68 10.16 12.33
C LEU A 76 4.63 10.87 13.17
N ALA A 77 4.59 10.64 14.48
CA ALA A 77 3.53 11.17 15.34
C ALA A 77 3.43 12.70 15.26
N ASP A 78 4.56 13.41 15.28
CA ASP A 78 4.56 14.87 15.21
C ASP A 78 4.11 15.41 13.85
N GLU A 79 4.39 14.70 12.76
CA GLU A 79 3.90 15.03 11.43
C GLU A 79 2.36 14.89 11.36
N PHE A 80 1.81 13.78 11.89
CA PHE A 80 0.36 13.58 11.92
C PHE A 80 -0.35 14.61 12.78
N VAL A 81 0.24 14.99 13.93
CA VAL A 81 -0.28 16.08 14.79
C VAL A 81 -0.24 17.41 14.05
N SER A 82 0.85 17.73 13.37
CA SER A 82 0.97 18.98 12.60
C SER A 82 -0.03 19.07 11.45
N CYS A 83 -0.45 17.92 10.89
CA CYS A 83 -1.52 17.83 9.90
C CYS A 83 -2.94 17.99 10.50
N GLY A 84 -3.11 17.90 11.82
CA GLY A 84 -4.40 18.10 12.48
C GLY A 84 -5.01 16.86 13.16
N ILE A 85 -4.31 15.72 13.17
CA ILE A 85 -4.76 14.52 13.90
C ILE A 85 -4.47 14.71 15.40
N ALA A 86 -5.46 14.41 16.24
CA ALA A 86 -5.31 14.52 17.68
C ALA A 86 -4.29 13.48 18.20
N ARG A 87 -3.33 13.93 19.01
CA ARG A 87 -2.22 13.10 19.49
C ARG A 87 -2.66 11.87 20.26
N ASP A 88 -3.70 11.98 21.04
CA ASP A 88 -4.28 10.92 21.88
C ASP A 88 -4.98 9.82 21.08
N THR A 89 -5.28 10.07 19.80
CA THR A 89 -5.83 9.07 18.90
C THR A 89 -4.76 8.26 18.17
N LEU A 90 -3.48 8.67 18.22
CA LEU A 90 -2.41 8.03 17.46
C LEU A 90 -1.98 6.70 18.08
N LEU A 91 -1.92 5.68 17.26
CA LEU A 91 -1.43 4.34 17.60
C LEU A 91 -0.30 3.91 16.63
N PRO A 92 0.97 3.97 17.04
CA PRO A 92 2.10 3.56 16.20
C PRO A 92 2.23 2.03 16.20
N ALA A 93 1.48 1.37 15.34
CA ALA A 93 1.42 -0.09 15.26
C ALA A 93 1.97 -0.67 13.95
N GLY A 94 2.41 0.17 13.02
CA GLY A 94 2.92 -0.26 11.72
C GLY A 94 1.84 -0.38 10.64
N ILE A 95 2.30 -0.60 9.40
CA ILE A 95 1.40 -0.86 8.27
C ILE A 95 0.98 -2.33 8.31
N PRO A 96 -0.33 -2.65 8.27
CA PRO A 96 -0.80 -4.02 8.22
C PRO A 96 -0.30 -4.75 6.97
N VAL A 97 0.33 -5.90 7.17
CA VAL A 97 0.80 -6.77 6.09
C VAL A 97 0.22 -8.18 6.24
N ARG A 98 0.14 -8.90 5.12
CA ARG A 98 -0.30 -10.31 5.16
C ARG A 98 0.63 -11.14 6.04
N SER A 99 0.08 -12.12 6.74
CA SER A 99 0.84 -13.00 7.65
C SER A 99 2.01 -13.71 6.96
N ALA A 100 1.88 -14.01 5.67
CA ALA A 100 2.95 -14.61 4.86
C ALA A 100 4.25 -13.78 4.85
N PHE A 101 4.17 -12.44 4.94
CA PHE A 101 5.35 -11.57 5.00
C PHE A 101 6.03 -11.55 6.39
N ARG A 102 5.37 -12.11 7.41
CA ARG A 102 5.92 -12.23 8.78
C ARG A 102 6.66 -13.54 9.00
N GLN A 103 6.45 -14.52 8.13
CA GLN A 103 7.07 -15.84 8.22
C GLN A 103 8.36 -15.82 7.39
N ARG A 104 9.48 -16.16 8.01
CA ARG A 104 10.71 -16.42 7.27
C ARG A 104 10.62 -17.82 6.67
N GLY A 105 10.41 -17.89 5.35
CA GLY A 105 10.45 -19.14 4.61
C GLY A 105 11.89 -19.59 4.29
N ASP A 106 12.03 -20.84 3.86
CA ASP A 106 13.29 -21.31 3.29
C ASP A 106 13.52 -20.66 1.92
N ARG A 107 14.60 -19.89 1.83
CA ARG A 107 14.98 -19.14 0.62
C ARG A 107 15.25 -20.09 -0.57
N ALA A 108 15.91 -21.21 -0.33
CA ALA A 108 16.24 -22.16 -1.38
C ALA A 108 14.98 -22.85 -1.92
N ALA A 109 14.08 -23.26 -1.02
CA ALA A 109 12.79 -23.82 -1.42
C ALA A 109 11.94 -22.81 -2.21
N ALA A 110 11.91 -21.54 -1.79
CA ALA A 110 11.19 -20.48 -2.50
C ALA A 110 11.76 -20.24 -3.90
N ARG A 111 13.08 -20.21 -4.06
CA ARG A 111 13.75 -20.07 -5.37
C ARG A 111 13.38 -21.23 -6.29
N ARG A 112 13.48 -22.46 -5.81
CA ARG A 112 13.09 -23.65 -6.61
C ARG A 112 11.63 -23.61 -7.02
N ALA A 113 10.72 -23.24 -6.10
CA ALA A 113 9.30 -23.14 -6.38
C ALA A 113 8.95 -22.09 -7.46
N LEU A 114 9.77 -21.04 -7.56
CA LEU A 114 9.62 -19.96 -8.55
C LEU A 114 10.44 -20.19 -9.83
N GLY A 115 11.17 -21.30 -9.94
CA GLY A 115 12.05 -21.56 -11.08
C GLY A 115 13.26 -20.61 -11.19
N LEU A 116 13.67 -20.01 -10.06
CA LEU A 116 14.76 -19.04 -10.02
C LEU A 116 16.11 -19.73 -9.77
N PRO A 117 17.26 -19.15 -10.21
CA PRO A 117 18.57 -19.66 -9.91
C PRO A 117 18.80 -19.86 -8.40
N GLU A 118 19.40 -20.98 -8.02
CA GLU A 118 19.60 -21.30 -6.59
C GLU A 118 20.66 -20.40 -5.92
N THR A 119 21.65 -19.94 -6.69
CA THR A 119 22.76 -19.09 -6.24
C THR A 119 22.70 -17.70 -6.88
N GLY A 120 23.62 -16.83 -6.53
CA GLY A 120 23.69 -15.46 -7.02
C GLY A 120 22.78 -14.49 -6.25
N ARG A 121 22.96 -13.20 -6.50
CA ARG A 121 22.08 -12.16 -5.97
C ARG A 121 20.80 -12.12 -6.81
N HIS A 122 19.69 -11.98 -6.14
CA HIS A 122 18.40 -11.74 -6.79
C HIS A 122 17.94 -10.31 -6.48
N ILE A 123 17.79 -9.49 -7.51
CA ILE A 123 17.31 -8.12 -7.43
C ILE A 123 15.84 -8.11 -7.89
N VAL A 124 14.96 -7.56 -7.07
CA VAL A 124 13.54 -7.41 -7.43
C VAL A 124 13.26 -5.93 -7.67
N LEU A 125 12.80 -5.61 -8.88
CA LEU A 125 12.32 -4.30 -9.24
C LEU A 125 10.80 -4.27 -9.16
N MET A 126 10.24 -3.29 -8.48
CA MET A 126 8.80 -3.14 -8.32
C MET A 126 8.41 -1.66 -8.23
N SER A 127 7.41 -1.23 -9.01
CA SER A 127 6.90 0.15 -9.02
C SER A 127 5.39 0.22 -8.79
N GLY A 128 4.91 -0.57 -7.82
CA GLY A 128 3.49 -0.64 -7.45
C GLY A 128 2.64 -1.51 -8.39
N SER A 129 1.34 -1.58 -8.10
CA SER A 129 0.42 -2.51 -8.77
C SER A 129 0.16 -2.20 -10.24
N ILE A 130 0.38 -0.95 -10.66
CA ILE A 130 0.18 -0.51 -12.05
C ILE A 130 1.49 -0.46 -12.86
N GLY A 131 2.63 -0.81 -12.25
CA GLY A 131 3.92 -0.90 -12.93
C GLY A 131 4.28 0.35 -13.72
N CYS A 132 4.47 1.48 -13.04
CA CYS A 132 4.80 2.76 -13.68
C CYS A 132 6.28 3.16 -13.45
N GLY A 133 6.72 4.20 -14.17
CA GLY A 133 8.08 4.72 -14.10
C GLY A 133 9.06 4.08 -15.09
N PRO A 134 10.35 4.45 -15.04
CA PRO A 134 11.37 4.06 -16.03
C PRO A 134 11.93 2.65 -15.78
N MET A 135 11.06 1.69 -15.45
CA MET A 135 11.45 0.34 -15.07
C MET A 135 12.21 -0.40 -16.17
N GLY A 136 11.88 -0.10 -17.43
CA GLY A 136 12.57 -0.69 -18.58
C GLY A 136 14.03 -0.27 -18.66
N ASP A 137 14.30 1.01 -18.49
CA ASP A 137 15.67 1.57 -18.57
C ASP A 137 16.50 1.11 -17.36
N VAL A 138 15.89 1.05 -16.18
CA VAL A 138 16.52 0.51 -14.97
C VAL A 138 16.86 -0.97 -15.15
N ALA A 139 15.97 -1.76 -15.77
CA ALA A 139 16.19 -3.18 -16.04
C ALA A 139 17.35 -3.40 -17.02
N GLU A 140 17.45 -2.58 -18.07
CA GLU A 140 18.58 -2.62 -19.01
C GLU A 140 19.91 -2.26 -18.34
N ASP A 141 19.94 -1.20 -17.56
CA ASP A 141 21.15 -0.76 -16.85
C ASP A 141 21.59 -1.82 -15.83
N LEU A 142 20.65 -2.48 -15.16
CA LEU A 142 20.95 -3.61 -14.28
C LEU A 142 21.52 -4.81 -15.06
N ASP A 143 20.92 -5.19 -16.18
CA ASP A 143 21.37 -6.33 -17.00
C ASP A 143 22.83 -6.15 -17.44
N MET A 144 23.22 -4.93 -17.80
CA MET A 144 24.60 -4.58 -18.17
C MET A 144 25.59 -4.59 -17.01
N ARG A 145 25.14 -4.32 -15.77
CA ARG A 145 26.03 -4.12 -14.61
C ARG A 145 26.05 -5.29 -13.64
N MET A 146 25.12 -6.23 -13.75
CA MET A 146 25.08 -7.41 -12.88
C MET A 146 26.30 -8.33 -13.14
N ALA A 147 26.83 -8.87 -12.05
CA ALA A 147 27.89 -9.88 -12.13
C ALA A 147 27.35 -11.22 -12.63
N ASP A 148 28.25 -12.09 -13.07
CA ASP A 148 27.88 -13.43 -13.48
C ASP A 148 27.22 -14.21 -12.33
N GLY A 149 26.09 -14.84 -12.63
CA GLY A 149 25.27 -15.54 -11.66
C GLY A 149 24.23 -14.69 -10.91
N ASP A 150 24.28 -13.35 -11.03
CA ASP A 150 23.22 -12.48 -10.53
C ASP A 150 22.05 -12.44 -11.50
N PHE A 151 20.85 -12.17 -10.99
CA PHE A 151 19.67 -12.04 -11.81
C PHE A 151 18.66 -11.06 -11.20
N ALA A 152 17.78 -10.53 -12.04
CA ALA A 152 16.73 -9.63 -11.61
C ALA A 152 15.33 -10.10 -12.06
N THR A 153 14.32 -9.74 -11.29
CA THR A 153 12.92 -9.91 -11.64
C THR A 153 12.24 -8.56 -11.61
N VAL A 154 11.55 -8.20 -12.69
CA VAL A 154 10.74 -6.99 -12.77
C VAL A 154 9.27 -7.35 -12.57
N LEU A 155 8.68 -6.87 -11.49
CA LEU A 155 7.25 -7.03 -11.22
C LEU A 155 6.47 -5.91 -11.91
N CYS A 156 5.86 -6.22 -13.04
CA CYS A 156 5.15 -5.26 -13.88
C CYS A 156 3.72 -4.96 -13.39
N GLY A 157 3.21 -5.72 -12.41
CA GLY A 157 1.85 -5.57 -11.92
C GLY A 157 0.82 -5.74 -13.04
N SER A 158 -0.11 -4.81 -13.19
CA SER A 158 -1.11 -4.85 -14.26
C SER A 158 -0.63 -4.27 -15.60
N ASN A 159 0.62 -3.80 -15.70
CA ASN A 159 1.17 -3.18 -16.90
C ASN A 159 1.65 -4.22 -17.93
N LYS A 160 0.71 -4.74 -18.71
CA LYS A 160 0.99 -5.71 -19.78
C LYS A 160 1.90 -5.13 -20.87
N GLN A 161 1.83 -3.83 -21.13
CA GLN A 161 2.68 -3.19 -22.16
C GLN A 161 4.14 -3.16 -21.73
N MET A 162 4.41 -2.83 -20.46
CA MET A 162 5.77 -2.86 -19.90
C MET A 162 6.32 -4.27 -19.93
N ARG A 163 5.54 -5.25 -19.48
CA ARG A 163 5.95 -6.65 -19.51
C ARG A 163 6.34 -7.08 -20.93
N TYR A 164 5.48 -6.83 -21.92
CA TYR A 164 5.75 -7.15 -23.31
C TYR A 164 6.99 -6.43 -23.86
N ALA A 165 7.16 -5.14 -23.53
CA ALA A 165 8.33 -4.37 -23.93
C ALA A 165 9.63 -4.94 -23.34
N LEU A 166 9.64 -5.41 -22.10
CA LEU A 166 10.79 -6.07 -21.47
C LEU A 166 11.07 -7.44 -22.11
N GLU A 167 10.06 -8.24 -22.40
CA GLU A 167 10.20 -9.52 -23.08
C GLU A 167 10.82 -9.35 -24.49
N LEU A 168 10.46 -8.28 -25.21
CA LEU A 168 11.03 -7.95 -26.52
C LEU A 168 12.50 -7.52 -26.44
N ARG A 169 12.94 -6.90 -25.36
CA ARG A 169 14.35 -6.48 -25.17
C ARG A 169 15.32 -7.64 -25.00
N ARG A 170 14.81 -8.85 -24.69
CA ARG A 170 15.61 -10.07 -24.52
C ARG A 170 16.80 -9.90 -23.60
N LEU A 171 16.58 -9.28 -22.45
CA LEU A 171 17.61 -9.08 -21.43
C LEU A 171 18.10 -10.44 -20.94
N TYR A 172 19.39 -10.55 -20.70
CA TYR A 172 20.03 -11.85 -20.42
C TYR A 172 19.76 -12.34 -19.00
N ARG A 173 19.73 -11.40 -18.03
CA ARG A 173 19.63 -11.69 -16.59
C ARG A 173 18.34 -11.16 -15.95
N VAL A 174 17.40 -10.71 -16.75
CA VAL A 174 16.17 -10.05 -16.25
C VAL A 174 14.93 -10.77 -16.76
N ASP A 175 14.07 -11.17 -15.81
CA ASP A 175 12.73 -11.72 -16.08
C ASP A 175 11.64 -10.70 -15.74
N ALA A 176 10.62 -10.61 -16.61
CA ALA A 176 9.45 -9.76 -16.40
C ALA A 176 8.23 -10.60 -15.97
N MET A 177 7.66 -10.28 -14.80
CA MET A 177 6.50 -10.95 -14.24
C MET A 177 5.33 -9.95 -14.06
N GLY A 178 4.10 -10.43 -14.20
CA GLY A 178 2.89 -9.63 -14.01
C GLY A 178 1.77 -10.40 -13.38
#